data_a0f240009f024339f61f6c7522ee0bac
#
_entry.id   a0f240009f024339f61f6c7522ee0bac
#
_cell.length_a   1.000
_cell.length_b   1.000
_cell.length_c   1.000
_cell.angle_alpha   90.00
_cell.angle_beta   90.00
_cell.angle_gamma   90.00
#
_symmetry.space_group_name_H-M   'P 1'
#
loop_
_entity.id
_entity.type
_entity.pdbx_description
1 polymer ?
#
loop_
_entity_poly.entity_id
_entity_poly.type
_entity_poly.pdbx_seq_one_letter_code
_entity_poly.pdbx_strand_id
1 'polypeptide(L)'
;MKNGLKALSFFRNVVFLKWASQIIFLVGLLYIIWSYIQNAVVNLEQTNIAFSWGWLGETPGVSIAEGMYTLPNSGRQMIQVGMLNMLRVTVTGIFAATFLGTFLGIARLSKNYIVEKTSTGLLEVVRNVPLLVQIFFFQAFVLTFPRLEVFDVGTYNFHVSAKGIAFPWLNRQPTAYLFWVYLLAILILANRIYKWRVQILEKEGRETRPFLWSVGIFFGLLVAGWYGGYRVMGVIGFLAGYISTGVDLLPAIFYQILFSSIAVFIGFRSTKKFIDSKKSEEAQGIYSDDDYFKIILNVIVVLLVVVLMFSSVGLGLSNFLVGDEIVFKADWGVPQFFDGVNNKLYWNPEAKISLEAQLDGMKRADILEWIAVPGTEVVKGDVIAIATAKDLKGDLNQEISIYAEYTGVIEEVFVSKGDTVKINEKTYDIRVTDSKPLELSRPVVEQIGTTKFKRYAEGYGKSLSVGYFAIWLGVVLYTAIFISEVVRAGIMAVSKGQSEAGLSLGLGRGALLRLVVLPQAIRVMLPPMGNQYLNLAKNTSLGIAVAYPEIVAVGQTLYNQEGQTLPVFLIWMAFYSTVSLTISTIINYYNRKMKIVER
;
A
#
# COMPACT_ATOMS: atom_id res chain seq x y z
N MET A 1 7.47 68.43 8.79
CA MET A 1 6.27 68.06 8.00
C MET A 1 6.52 67.15 6.78
N LYS A 2 7.67 67.22 6.07
CA LYS A 2 7.91 66.37 4.88
C LYS A 2 8.11 64.87 5.14
N ASN A 3 8.50 64.44 6.34
CA ASN A 3 8.69 63.03 6.67
C ASN A 3 7.40 62.27 7.05
N GLY A 4 6.37 62.98 7.52
CA GLY A 4 5.05 62.38 7.81
C GLY A 4 4.25 62.03 6.54
N LEU A 5 4.45 62.79 5.47
CA LEU A 5 3.76 62.57 4.20
C LEU A 5 4.33 61.36 3.42
N LYS A 6 5.61 61.01 3.64
CA LYS A 6 6.21 59.78 3.04
C LYS A 6 5.69 58.52 3.71
N ALA A 7 5.41 58.52 5.02
CA ALA A 7 4.82 57.40 5.73
C ALA A 7 3.37 57.13 5.28
N LEU A 8 2.59 58.20 4.98
CA LEU A 8 1.25 58.10 4.46
C LEU A 8 1.19 57.59 2.99
N SER A 9 2.24 57.82 2.20
CA SER A 9 2.32 57.31 0.83
C SER A 9 2.50 55.80 0.75
N PHE A 10 3.12 55.21 1.79
CA PHE A 10 3.25 53.76 1.92
C PHE A 10 1.90 53.06 2.03
N PHE A 11 0.99 53.61 2.85
CA PHE A 11 -0.39 53.08 3.03
C PHE A 11 -1.29 53.30 1.81
N ARG A 12 -0.88 54.12 0.82
CA ARG A 12 -1.61 54.33 -0.44
C ARG A 12 -1.07 53.42 -1.56
N ASN A 13 -0.04 52.62 -1.31
CA ASN A 13 0.50 51.69 -2.29
C ASN A 13 -0.47 50.51 -2.47
N VAL A 14 -1.00 50.34 -3.70
CA VAL A 14 -1.95 49.29 -4.05
C VAL A 14 -1.41 47.89 -3.73
N VAL A 15 -0.12 47.68 -3.93
CA VAL A 15 0.54 46.39 -3.63
C VAL A 15 0.56 46.13 -2.13
N PHE A 16 0.89 47.16 -1.34
CA PHE A 16 0.86 47.03 0.13
C PHE A 16 -0.56 46.74 0.65
N LEU A 17 -1.57 47.48 0.15
CA LEU A 17 -2.96 47.28 0.56
C LEU A 17 -3.46 45.88 0.19
N LYS A 18 -3.09 45.37 -0.98
CA LYS A 18 -3.42 44.02 -1.42
C LYS A 18 -2.83 42.97 -0.47
N TRP A 19 -1.54 43.09 -0.13
CA TRP A 19 -0.90 42.16 0.80
C TRP A 19 -1.44 42.31 2.23
N ALA A 20 -1.61 43.51 2.71
CA ALA A 20 -2.16 43.79 4.04
C ALA A 20 -3.57 43.21 4.17
N SER A 21 -4.45 43.42 3.18
CA SER A 21 -5.79 42.84 3.20
C SER A 21 -5.79 41.31 3.20
N GLN A 22 -4.91 40.67 2.46
CA GLN A 22 -4.77 39.21 2.44
C GLN A 22 -4.25 38.67 3.77
N ILE A 23 -3.26 39.33 4.37
CA ILE A 23 -2.74 38.97 5.68
C ILE A 23 -3.81 39.15 6.77
N ILE A 24 -4.51 40.29 6.77
CA ILE A 24 -5.59 40.56 7.74
C ILE A 24 -6.70 39.51 7.59
N PHE A 25 -7.09 39.20 6.34
CA PHE A 25 -8.07 38.16 6.07
C PHE A 25 -7.60 36.78 6.60
N LEU A 26 -6.36 36.41 6.30
CA LEU A 26 -5.78 35.14 6.76
C LEU A 26 -5.69 35.07 8.29
N VAL A 27 -5.22 36.13 8.93
CA VAL A 27 -5.15 36.21 10.39
C VAL A 27 -6.54 36.15 10.99
N GLY A 28 -7.51 36.89 10.44
CA GLY A 28 -8.90 36.82 10.85
C GLY A 28 -9.51 35.44 10.73
N LEU A 29 -9.25 34.75 9.58
CA LEU A 29 -9.69 33.38 9.36
C LEU A 29 -9.05 32.41 10.37
N LEU A 30 -7.74 32.51 10.60
CA LEU A 30 -7.02 31.68 11.57
C LEU A 30 -7.51 31.93 13.00
N TYR A 31 -7.82 33.21 13.36
CA TYR A 31 -8.40 33.55 14.65
C TYR A 31 -9.79 32.93 14.81
N ILE A 32 -10.64 33.00 13.80
CA ILE A 32 -11.95 32.36 13.80
C ILE A 32 -11.82 30.86 14.01
N ILE A 33 -10.96 30.20 13.24
CA ILE A 33 -10.71 28.78 13.36
C ILE A 33 -10.21 28.44 14.78
N TRP A 34 -9.24 29.19 15.28
CA TRP A 34 -8.72 29.03 16.64
C TRP A 34 -9.79 29.20 17.68
N SER A 35 -10.64 30.23 17.56
CA SER A 35 -11.76 30.50 18.50
C SER A 35 -12.77 29.32 18.48
N TYR A 36 -13.09 28.78 17.28
CA TYR A 36 -13.96 27.61 17.20
C TYR A 36 -13.32 26.37 17.85
N ILE A 37 -12.03 26.17 17.67
CA ILE A 37 -11.29 25.05 18.28
C ILE A 37 -11.32 25.22 19.82
N GLN A 38 -11.04 26.40 20.36
CA GLN A 38 -11.09 26.66 21.80
C GLN A 38 -12.49 26.42 22.36
N ASN A 39 -13.52 26.95 21.72
CA ASN A 39 -14.91 26.71 22.14
C ASN A 39 -15.27 25.22 22.07
N ALA A 40 -14.80 24.50 21.04
CA ALA A 40 -15.02 23.06 20.95
C ALA A 40 -14.33 22.30 22.09
N VAL A 41 -13.08 22.66 22.45
CA VAL A 41 -12.35 22.04 23.57
C VAL A 41 -13.09 22.29 24.89
N VAL A 42 -13.49 23.52 25.16
CA VAL A 42 -14.24 23.86 26.39
C VAL A 42 -15.59 23.12 26.46
N ASN A 43 -16.31 23.04 25.35
CA ASN A 43 -17.58 22.30 25.28
C ASN A 43 -17.39 20.80 25.47
N LEU A 44 -16.30 20.22 24.91
CA LEU A 44 -15.95 18.81 25.10
C LEU A 44 -15.63 18.51 26.57
N GLU A 45 -14.90 19.40 27.26
CA GLU A 45 -14.63 19.27 28.69
C GLU A 45 -15.93 19.34 29.52
N GLN A 46 -16.85 20.24 29.18
CA GLN A 46 -18.15 20.37 29.86
C GLN A 46 -19.05 19.15 29.63
N THR A 47 -18.94 18.47 28.49
CA THR A 47 -19.73 17.28 28.17
C THR A 47 -19.05 15.97 28.59
N ASN A 48 -17.93 16.04 29.33
CA ASN A 48 -17.08 14.87 29.67
C ASN A 48 -16.63 14.03 28.47
N ILE A 49 -16.57 14.63 27.29
CA ILE A 49 -15.99 14.00 26.12
C ILE A 49 -14.48 14.28 26.10
N ALA A 50 -13.69 13.32 26.53
CA ALA A 50 -12.24 13.49 26.58
C ALA A 50 -11.65 13.61 25.17
N PHE A 51 -10.83 14.64 24.94
CA PHE A 51 -9.96 14.72 23.74
C PHE A 51 -8.55 14.29 24.15
N SER A 52 -8.16 13.10 23.75
CA SER A 52 -6.84 12.56 24.09
C SER A 52 -6.27 11.78 22.88
N TRP A 53 -4.95 11.71 22.79
CA TRP A 53 -4.23 10.83 21.87
C TRP A 53 -3.68 9.59 22.59
N GLY A 54 -3.84 9.46 23.90
CA GLY A 54 -3.32 8.34 24.71
C GLY A 54 -3.83 6.98 24.25
N TRP A 55 -5.08 6.89 23.84
CA TRP A 55 -5.72 5.68 23.35
C TRP A 55 -5.01 5.02 22.15
N LEU A 56 -4.20 5.78 21.39
CA LEU A 56 -3.39 5.20 20.31
C LEU A 56 -2.36 4.19 20.81
N GLY A 57 -1.94 4.27 22.07
CA GLY A 57 -1.05 3.32 22.73
C GLY A 57 -1.77 2.19 23.47
N GLU A 58 -3.07 2.32 23.71
CA GLU A 58 -3.85 1.36 24.47
C GLU A 58 -4.31 0.19 23.63
N THR A 59 -4.48 -0.98 24.25
CA THR A 59 -4.95 -2.18 23.56
C THR A 59 -6.46 -2.11 23.36
N PRO A 60 -6.97 -2.07 22.12
CA PRO A 60 -8.39 -1.88 21.87
C PRO A 60 -9.26 -3.10 22.23
N GLY A 61 -8.65 -4.26 22.51
CA GLY A 61 -9.37 -5.48 22.94
C GLY A 61 -10.33 -6.08 21.91
N VAL A 62 -10.23 -5.68 20.64
CA VAL A 62 -11.13 -6.09 19.55
C VAL A 62 -10.36 -6.77 18.44
N SER A 63 -10.93 -7.86 17.94
CA SER A 63 -10.42 -8.53 16.75
C SER A 63 -10.92 -7.86 15.47
N ILE A 64 -10.05 -7.76 14.47
CA ILE A 64 -10.36 -7.28 13.11
C ILE A 64 -10.50 -8.50 12.20
N ALA A 65 -11.57 -8.54 11.41
CA ALA A 65 -11.87 -9.70 10.56
C ALA A 65 -10.84 -9.96 9.46
N GLU A 66 -10.12 -8.95 9.00
CA GLU A 66 -9.12 -9.05 7.93
C GLU A 66 -8.08 -7.93 8.04
N GLY A 67 -6.81 -8.26 7.88
CA GLY A 67 -5.74 -7.26 7.84
C GLY A 67 -4.37 -7.81 8.14
N MET A 68 -3.42 -6.92 8.40
CA MET A 68 -2.05 -7.29 8.79
C MET A 68 -2.00 -7.82 10.23
N TYR A 69 -2.88 -7.32 11.08
CA TYR A 69 -3.06 -7.74 12.47
C TYR A 69 -4.53 -8.00 12.71
N THR A 70 -4.93 -9.21 13.11
CA THR A 70 -6.32 -9.52 13.51
C THR A 70 -6.57 -9.20 14.96
N LEU A 71 -5.54 -9.24 15.80
CA LEU A 71 -5.57 -8.83 17.21
C LEU A 71 -4.56 -7.68 17.42
N PRO A 72 -4.95 -6.43 17.13
CA PRO A 72 -4.04 -5.30 17.29
C PRO A 72 -3.75 -5.03 18.77
N ASN A 73 -2.47 -4.85 19.09
CA ASN A 73 -2.00 -4.56 20.45
C ASN A 73 -2.12 -3.07 20.81
N SER A 74 -2.52 -2.24 19.88
CA SER A 74 -2.71 -0.79 20.13
C SER A 74 -3.69 -0.17 19.14
N GLY A 75 -4.32 0.95 19.53
CA GLY A 75 -5.18 1.74 18.65
C GLY A 75 -4.45 2.18 17.39
N ARG A 76 -3.13 2.46 17.47
CA ARG A 76 -2.28 2.77 16.32
C ARG A 76 -2.23 1.61 15.32
N GLN A 77 -1.96 0.38 15.78
CA GLN A 77 -1.94 -0.79 14.92
C GLN A 77 -3.30 -1.03 14.27
N MET A 78 -4.36 -0.82 15.02
CA MET A 78 -5.73 -0.95 14.50
C MET A 78 -6.00 0.05 13.36
N ILE A 79 -5.64 1.31 13.52
CA ILE A 79 -5.74 2.33 12.47
C ILE A 79 -4.87 1.98 11.25
N GLN A 80 -3.64 1.50 11.47
CA GLN A 80 -2.76 1.06 10.39
C GLN A 80 -3.39 -0.04 9.55
N VAL A 81 -4.06 -1.01 10.19
CA VAL A 81 -4.82 -2.05 9.46
C VAL A 81 -5.89 -1.43 8.58
N GLY A 82 -6.69 -0.50 9.12
CA GLY A 82 -7.73 0.18 8.35
C GLY A 82 -7.16 0.97 7.16
N MET A 83 -6.05 1.69 7.36
CA MET A 83 -5.35 2.43 6.30
C MET A 83 -4.85 1.49 5.19
N LEU A 84 -4.20 0.39 5.56
CA LEU A 84 -3.66 -0.58 4.61
C LEU A 84 -4.78 -1.29 3.84
N ASN A 85 -5.87 -1.64 4.50
CA ASN A 85 -7.03 -2.25 3.87
C ASN A 85 -7.69 -1.31 2.85
N MET A 86 -7.83 -0.03 3.19
CA MET A 86 -8.31 0.99 2.26
C MET A 86 -7.38 1.14 1.05
N LEU A 87 -6.07 1.25 1.28
CA LEU A 87 -5.08 1.35 0.21
C LEU A 87 -5.05 0.09 -0.68
N ARG A 88 -5.22 -1.09 -0.09
CA ARG A 88 -5.31 -2.36 -0.82
C ARG A 88 -6.46 -2.34 -1.83
N VAL A 89 -7.67 -1.95 -1.42
CA VAL A 89 -8.81 -1.81 -2.33
C VAL A 89 -8.55 -0.72 -3.36
N THR A 90 -8.03 0.43 -2.94
CA THR A 90 -7.79 1.59 -3.82
C THR A 90 -6.78 1.25 -4.93
N VAL A 91 -5.60 0.76 -4.56
CA VAL A 91 -4.53 0.51 -5.54
C VAL A 91 -4.93 -0.61 -6.51
N THR A 92 -5.37 -1.76 -5.99
CA THR A 92 -5.79 -2.88 -6.84
C THR A 92 -7.02 -2.52 -7.67
N GLY A 93 -7.95 -1.74 -7.11
CA GLY A 93 -9.15 -1.24 -7.77
C GLY A 93 -8.84 -0.28 -8.91
N ILE A 94 -7.91 0.66 -8.73
CA ILE A 94 -7.47 1.58 -9.79
C ILE A 94 -6.93 0.78 -11.00
N PHE A 95 -6.04 -0.18 -10.77
CA PHE A 95 -5.49 -1.01 -11.86
C PHE A 95 -6.58 -1.81 -12.58
N ALA A 96 -7.43 -2.50 -11.82
CA ALA A 96 -8.50 -3.32 -12.37
C ALA A 96 -9.54 -2.48 -13.13
N ALA A 97 -9.99 -1.36 -12.54
CA ALA A 97 -10.94 -0.45 -13.17
C ALA A 97 -10.38 0.22 -14.43
N THR A 98 -9.09 0.56 -14.43
CA THR A 98 -8.42 1.13 -15.61
C THR A 98 -8.35 0.11 -16.74
N PHE A 99 -7.94 -1.12 -16.42
CA PHE A 99 -7.87 -2.20 -17.41
C PHE A 99 -9.26 -2.51 -17.99
N LEU A 100 -10.23 -2.77 -17.13
CA LEU A 100 -11.60 -3.11 -17.54
C LEU A 100 -12.28 -1.93 -18.28
N GLY A 101 -12.13 -0.71 -17.76
CA GLY A 101 -12.70 0.49 -18.36
C GLY A 101 -12.08 0.80 -19.73
N THR A 102 -10.77 0.63 -19.88
CA THR A 102 -10.10 0.79 -21.18
C THR A 102 -10.61 -0.24 -22.18
N PHE A 103 -10.71 -1.51 -21.76
CA PHE A 103 -11.25 -2.58 -22.60
C PHE A 103 -12.68 -2.27 -23.05
N LEU A 104 -13.57 -1.92 -22.12
CA LEU A 104 -14.95 -1.57 -22.42
C LEU A 104 -15.06 -0.31 -23.31
N GLY A 105 -14.22 0.71 -23.06
CA GLY A 105 -14.19 1.93 -23.87
C GLY A 105 -13.80 1.68 -25.32
N ILE A 106 -12.80 0.79 -25.55
CA ILE A 106 -12.40 0.37 -26.89
C ILE A 106 -13.48 -0.53 -27.52
N ALA A 107 -14.08 -1.46 -26.77
CA ALA A 107 -15.14 -2.34 -27.24
C ALA A 107 -16.35 -1.56 -27.78
N ARG A 108 -16.71 -0.43 -27.15
CA ARG A 108 -17.79 0.47 -27.59
C ARG A 108 -17.47 1.23 -28.88
N LEU A 109 -16.23 1.29 -29.29
CA LEU A 109 -15.79 1.87 -30.59
C LEU A 109 -15.67 0.78 -31.67
N SER A 110 -16.00 -0.47 -31.36
CA SER A 110 -15.94 -1.58 -32.31
C SER A 110 -16.95 -1.40 -33.42
N LYS A 111 -16.56 -1.77 -34.65
CA LYS A 111 -17.48 -1.87 -35.79
C LYS A 111 -18.40 -3.11 -35.72
N ASN A 112 -18.10 -4.04 -34.82
CA ASN A 112 -18.92 -5.23 -34.59
C ASN A 112 -20.13 -4.82 -33.75
N TYR A 113 -21.32 -4.94 -34.31
CA TYR A 113 -22.59 -4.58 -33.68
C TYR A 113 -22.81 -5.26 -32.32
N ILE A 114 -22.50 -6.56 -32.22
CA ILE A 114 -22.69 -7.33 -30.99
C ILE A 114 -21.79 -6.78 -29.88
N VAL A 115 -20.50 -6.57 -30.19
CA VAL A 115 -19.53 -6.06 -29.21
C VAL A 115 -19.90 -4.65 -28.73
N GLU A 116 -20.29 -3.77 -29.65
CA GLU A 116 -20.72 -2.41 -29.33
C GLU A 116 -21.98 -2.40 -28.46
N LYS A 117 -23.03 -3.14 -28.87
CA LYS A 117 -24.30 -3.16 -28.15
C LYS A 117 -24.22 -3.83 -26.79
N THR A 118 -23.50 -4.96 -26.69
CA THR A 118 -23.32 -5.66 -25.40
C THR A 118 -22.55 -4.77 -24.42
N SER A 119 -21.44 -4.15 -24.88
CA SER A 119 -20.65 -3.25 -24.02
C SER A 119 -21.44 -2.02 -23.58
N THR A 120 -22.26 -1.45 -24.47
CA THR A 120 -23.11 -0.31 -24.15
C THR A 120 -24.23 -0.69 -23.19
N GLY A 121 -24.90 -1.84 -23.42
CA GLY A 121 -25.96 -2.33 -22.52
C GLY A 121 -25.45 -2.62 -21.11
N LEU A 122 -24.29 -3.29 -20.98
CA LEU A 122 -23.67 -3.53 -19.69
C LEU A 122 -23.40 -2.22 -18.93
N LEU A 123 -22.90 -1.23 -19.65
CA LEU A 123 -22.60 0.08 -19.09
C LEU A 123 -23.86 0.79 -18.59
N GLU A 124 -24.94 0.75 -19.35
CA GLU A 124 -26.20 1.37 -18.96
C GLU A 124 -26.79 0.74 -17.70
N VAL A 125 -26.75 -0.60 -17.59
CA VAL A 125 -27.24 -1.32 -16.41
C VAL A 125 -26.44 -0.90 -15.18
N VAL A 126 -25.12 -0.99 -15.22
CA VAL A 126 -24.28 -0.73 -14.04
C VAL A 126 -24.28 0.77 -13.67
N ARG A 127 -24.30 1.69 -14.64
CA ARG A 127 -24.35 3.13 -14.37
C ARG A 127 -25.61 3.57 -13.64
N ASN A 128 -26.73 2.95 -13.96
CA ASN A 128 -28.04 3.33 -13.40
C ASN A 128 -28.33 2.71 -12.02
N VAL A 129 -27.48 1.78 -11.54
CA VAL A 129 -27.60 1.19 -10.21
C VAL A 129 -26.66 1.93 -9.24
N PRO A 130 -27.14 2.42 -8.08
CA PRO A 130 -26.29 3.04 -7.08
C PRO A 130 -25.16 2.09 -6.64
N LEU A 131 -23.95 2.63 -6.44
CA LEU A 131 -22.77 1.84 -6.06
C LEU A 131 -23.00 0.98 -4.81
N LEU A 132 -23.65 1.53 -3.79
CA LEU A 132 -23.93 0.80 -2.54
C LEU A 132 -24.80 -0.45 -2.79
N VAL A 133 -25.78 -0.34 -3.69
CA VAL A 133 -26.64 -1.47 -4.08
C VAL A 133 -25.82 -2.55 -4.79
N GLN A 134 -24.90 -2.15 -5.66
CA GLN A 134 -23.98 -3.09 -6.31
C GLN A 134 -23.10 -3.83 -5.28
N ILE A 135 -22.57 -3.12 -4.29
CA ILE A 135 -21.76 -3.72 -3.22
C ILE A 135 -22.58 -4.75 -2.43
N PHE A 136 -23.82 -4.44 -2.04
CA PHE A 136 -24.70 -5.39 -1.37
C PHE A 136 -25.05 -6.59 -2.24
N PHE A 137 -25.26 -6.38 -3.54
CA PHE A 137 -25.49 -7.48 -4.48
C PHE A 137 -24.30 -8.45 -4.51
N PHE A 138 -23.07 -7.95 -4.61
CA PHE A 138 -21.88 -8.80 -4.62
C PHE A 138 -21.66 -9.49 -3.26
N GLN A 139 -21.97 -8.84 -2.15
CA GLN A 139 -21.93 -9.48 -0.85
C GLN A 139 -22.93 -10.64 -0.79
N ALA A 140 -24.19 -10.41 -1.16
CA ALA A 140 -25.21 -11.44 -1.19
C ALA A 140 -24.84 -12.60 -2.11
N PHE A 141 -24.26 -12.30 -3.28
CA PHE A 141 -23.79 -13.31 -4.22
C PHE A 141 -22.72 -14.22 -3.60
N VAL A 142 -21.71 -13.66 -2.93
CA VAL A 142 -20.66 -14.48 -2.27
C VAL A 142 -21.22 -15.32 -1.13
N LEU A 143 -22.21 -14.82 -0.41
CA LEU A 143 -22.87 -15.56 0.68
C LEU A 143 -23.66 -16.79 0.18
N THR A 144 -23.95 -16.90 -1.12
CA THR A 144 -24.56 -18.10 -1.71
C THR A 144 -23.57 -19.26 -1.92
N PHE A 145 -22.27 -19.01 -1.78
CA PHE A 145 -21.26 -20.04 -1.94
C PHE A 145 -21.32 -21.09 -0.80
N PRO A 146 -20.71 -22.28 -1.00
CA PRO A 146 -20.69 -23.32 0.01
C PRO A 146 -20.15 -22.83 1.36
N ARG A 147 -20.61 -23.45 2.45
CA ARG A 147 -20.05 -23.18 3.79
C ARG A 147 -18.61 -23.62 3.85
N LEU A 148 -17.81 -22.88 4.64
CA LEU A 148 -16.42 -23.24 4.87
C LEU A 148 -16.36 -24.52 5.68
N GLU A 149 -15.68 -25.54 5.15
CA GLU A 149 -15.39 -26.80 5.81
C GLU A 149 -13.91 -26.91 6.10
N VAL A 150 -13.54 -27.67 7.13
CA VAL A 150 -12.14 -28.02 7.39
C VAL A 150 -11.74 -29.01 6.31
N PHE A 151 -10.64 -28.76 5.64
CA PHE A 151 -10.08 -29.63 4.62
C PHE A 151 -8.59 -29.89 4.93
N ASP A 152 -8.11 -31.06 4.53
CA ASP A 152 -6.72 -31.42 4.71
C ASP A 152 -5.81 -30.48 3.90
N VAL A 153 -4.78 -30.02 4.56
CA VAL A 153 -3.75 -29.19 3.96
C VAL A 153 -3.10 -29.97 2.83
N GLY A 154 -3.21 -29.48 1.64
CA GLY A 154 -2.65 -30.16 0.46
C GLY A 154 -3.66 -30.62 -0.57
N THR A 155 -4.94 -30.75 -0.21
CA THR A 155 -5.98 -31.20 -1.13
C THR A 155 -6.48 -30.08 -2.05
N TYR A 156 -6.53 -28.83 -1.53
CA TYR A 156 -7.04 -27.69 -2.29
C TYR A 156 -6.07 -26.51 -2.28
N ASN A 157 -5.62 -26.13 -3.47
CA ASN A 157 -4.81 -24.92 -3.64
C ASN A 157 -5.67 -23.65 -3.78
N PHE A 158 -6.94 -23.79 -4.11
CA PHE A 158 -7.88 -22.69 -4.29
C PHE A 158 -9.22 -23.08 -3.70
N HIS A 159 -9.74 -22.27 -2.79
CA HIS A 159 -10.98 -22.54 -2.10
C HIS A 159 -11.93 -21.35 -2.17
N VAL A 160 -13.19 -21.61 -2.48
CA VAL A 160 -14.27 -20.62 -2.54
C VAL A 160 -15.37 -21.03 -1.56
N SER A 161 -15.72 -20.12 -0.67
CA SER A 161 -16.74 -20.38 0.35
C SER A 161 -17.55 -19.14 0.67
N ALA A 162 -18.63 -19.29 1.44
CA ALA A 162 -19.38 -18.18 2.00
C ALA A 162 -18.59 -17.29 2.97
N LYS A 163 -17.35 -17.64 3.30
CA LYS A 163 -16.40 -16.82 4.06
C LYS A 163 -15.42 -16.04 3.17
N GLY A 164 -15.50 -16.22 1.86
CA GLY A 164 -14.65 -15.59 0.86
C GLY A 164 -13.85 -16.59 0.05
N ILE A 165 -12.77 -16.12 -0.53
CA ILE A 165 -11.89 -16.87 -1.41
C ILE A 165 -10.52 -16.99 -0.75
N ALA A 166 -9.95 -18.20 -0.73
CA ALA A 166 -8.60 -18.43 -0.29
C ALA A 166 -7.77 -19.13 -1.36
N PHE A 167 -6.52 -18.74 -1.49
CA PHE A 167 -5.60 -19.27 -2.50
C PHE A 167 -4.16 -19.25 -1.99
N PRO A 168 -3.26 -20.06 -2.58
CA PRO A 168 -1.86 -20.05 -2.25
C PRO A 168 -1.27 -18.66 -2.47
N TRP A 169 -0.48 -18.21 -1.51
CA TRP A 169 0.17 -16.90 -1.57
C TRP A 169 1.63 -17.02 -1.19
N LEU A 170 2.39 -16.01 -1.57
CA LEU A 170 3.80 -15.92 -1.24
C LEU A 170 4.00 -16.02 0.27
N ASN A 171 4.86 -16.95 0.66
CA ASN A 171 5.25 -17.10 2.05
C ASN A 171 5.94 -15.81 2.53
N ARG A 172 5.65 -15.41 3.79
CA ARG A 172 6.30 -14.25 4.42
C ARG A 172 7.71 -14.61 4.90
N GLN A 173 8.52 -15.16 4.00
CA GLN A 173 9.92 -15.44 4.31
C GLN A 173 10.77 -14.19 4.02
N PRO A 174 11.84 -13.98 4.79
CA PRO A 174 12.79 -12.90 4.54
C PRO A 174 13.37 -12.92 3.13
N THR A 175 13.61 -14.11 2.58
CA THR A 175 14.05 -14.31 1.20
C THR A 175 13.10 -13.72 0.17
N ALA A 176 11.77 -13.76 0.41
CA ALA A 176 10.78 -13.18 -0.48
C ALA A 176 10.89 -11.63 -0.52
N TYR A 177 11.09 -10.98 0.63
CA TYR A 177 11.28 -9.53 0.67
C TYR A 177 12.57 -9.11 -0.03
N LEU A 178 13.67 -9.84 0.23
CA LEU A 178 14.94 -9.61 -0.44
C LEU A 178 14.84 -9.83 -1.97
N PHE A 179 14.05 -10.81 -2.40
CA PHE A 179 13.78 -11.04 -3.82
C PHE A 179 13.04 -9.86 -4.47
N TRP A 180 12.09 -9.23 -3.77
CA TRP A 180 11.45 -8.01 -4.27
C TRP A 180 12.43 -6.84 -4.42
N VAL A 181 13.33 -6.67 -3.46
CA VAL A 181 14.42 -5.66 -3.57
C VAL A 181 15.32 -5.97 -4.76
N TYR A 182 15.69 -7.22 -4.95
CA TYR A 182 16.45 -7.68 -6.12
C TYR A 182 15.70 -7.39 -7.43
N LEU A 183 14.42 -7.71 -7.50
CA LEU A 183 13.58 -7.47 -8.66
C LEU A 183 13.49 -5.98 -9.01
N LEU A 184 13.38 -5.13 -8.01
CA LEU A 184 13.44 -3.68 -8.19
C LEU A 184 14.81 -3.22 -8.73
N ALA A 185 15.89 -3.78 -8.21
CA ALA A 185 17.25 -3.46 -8.65
C ALA A 185 17.49 -3.85 -10.12
N ILE A 186 17.05 -5.04 -10.54
CA ILE A 186 17.18 -5.46 -11.95
C ILE A 186 16.28 -4.65 -12.89
N LEU A 187 15.11 -4.20 -12.46
CA LEU A 187 14.26 -3.29 -13.22
C LEU A 187 14.94 -1.92 -13.44
N ILE A 188 15.54 -1.38 -12.38
CA ILE A 188 16.30 -0.12 -12.47
C ILE A 188 17.48 -0.29 -13.42
N LEU A 189 18.23 -1.39 -13.31
CA LEU A 189 19.37 -1.69 -14.17
C LEU A 189 18.95 -1.84 -15.63
N ALA A 190 17.89 -2.61 -15.91
CA ALA A 190 17.35 -2.79 -17.24
C ALA A 190 16.92 -1.45 -17.87
N ASN A 191 16.27 -0.57 -17.09
CA ASN A 191 15.90 0.77 -17.55
C ASN A 191 17.13 1.67 -17.79
N ARG A 192 18.19 1.56 -16.97
CA ARG A 192 19.46 2.29 -17.19
C ARG A 192 20.13 1.85 -18.49
N ILE A 193 20.17 0.54 -18.75
CA ILE A 193 20.75 -0.02 -19.97
C ILE A 193 19.91 0.38 -21.20
N TYR A 194 18.59 0.37 -21.08
CA TYR A 194 17.70 0.88 -22.13
C TYR A 194 18.05 2.32 -22.52
N LYS A 195 18.09 3.21 -21.52
CA LYS A 195 18.41 4.65 -21.73
C LYS A 195 19.80 4.85 -22.30
N TRP A 196 20.79 4.12 -21.78
CA TRP A 196 22.17 4.19 -22.29
C TRP A 196 22.25 3.79 -23.76
N ARG A 197 21.58 2.71 -24.15
CA ARG A 197 21.57 2.25 -25.55
C ARG A 197 20.78 3.16 -26.49
N VAL A 198 19.73 3.81 -26.00
CA VAL A 198 19.01 4.85 -26.75
C VAL A 198 19.93 6.05 -27.00
N GLN A 199 20.70 6.49 -26.00
CA GLN A 199 21.66 7.58 -26.17
C GLN A 199 22.76 7.24 -27.21
N ILE A 200 23.24 6.01 -27.27
CA ILE A 200 24.20 5.56 -28.30
C ILE A 200 23.53 5.61 -29.69
N LEU A 201 22.28 5.11 -29.80
CA LEU A 201 21.53 5.15 -31.05
C LEU A 201 21.36 6.61 -31.55
N GLU A 202 21.02 7.53 -30.65
CA GLU A 202 20.82 8.97 -30.98
C GLU A 202 22.12 9.68 -31.34
N LYS A 203 23.24 9.34 -30.67
CA LYS A 203 24.53 10.01 -30.88
C LYS A 203 25.34 9.45 -32.05
N GLU A 204 25.33 8.14 -32.22
CA GLU A 204 26.21 7.43 -33.16
C GLU A 204 25.48 6.90 -34.39
N GLY A 205 24.13 6.91 -34.39
CA GLY A 205 23.33 6.38 -35.48
C GLY A 205 23.40 4.85 -35.63
N ARG A 206 24.00 4.13 -34.66
CA ARG A 206 24.13 2.67 -34.72
C ARG A 206 22.87 2.00 -34.20
N GLU A 207 22.38 0.97 -34.89
CA GLU A 207 21.28 0.13 -34.41
C GLU A 207 21.70 -0.67 -33.16
N THR A 208 21.30 -0.17 -31.98
CA THR A 208 21.68 -0.77 -30.68
C THR A 208 20.64 -1.73 -30.12
N ARG A 209 19.46 -1.86 -30.75
CA ARG A 209 18.30 -2.67 -30.28
C ARG A 209 18.04 -2.52 -28.77
N PRO A 210 17.74 -1.31 -28.26
CA PRO A 210 17.72 -1.01 -26.84
C PRO A 210 16.74 -1.89 -26.06
N PHE A 211 15.58 -2.16 -26.64
CA PHE A 211 14.53 -2.98 -26.03
C PHE A 211 14.97 -4.43 -25.81
N LEU A 212 15.55 -5.06 -26.85
CA LEU A 212 15.98 -6.46 -26.75
C LEU A 212 17.05 -6.67 -25.69
N TRP A 213 18.01 -5.75 -25.59
CA TRP A 213 19.05 -5.82 -24.58
C TRP A 213 18.50 -5.62 -23.16
N SER A 214 17.60 -4.65 -22.98
CA SER A 214 16.96 -4.40 -21.69
C SER A 214 16.15 -5.61 -21.22
N VAL A 215 15.35 -6.19 -22.11
CA VAL A 215 14.55 -7.39 -21.83
C VAL A 215 15.44 -8.62 -21.59
N GLY A 216 16.46 -8.82 -22.43
CA GLY A 216 17.39 -9.94 -22.28
C GLY A 216 18.14 -9.92 -20.94
N ILE A 217 18.62 -8.75 -20.52
CA ILE A 217 19.28 -8.59 -19.22
C ILE A 217 18.31 -8.77 -18.06
N PHE A 218 17.10 -8.20 -18.17
CA PHE A 218 16.07 -8.39 -17.14
C PHE A 218 15.77 -9.87 -16.92
N PHE A 219 15.43 -10.61 -17.99
CA PHE A 219 15.12 -12.03 -17.86
C PHE A 219 16.34 -12.88 -17.50
N GLY A 220 17.51 -12.57 -18.03
CA GLY A 220 18.76 -13.25 -17.67
C GLY A 220 19.08 -13.13 -16.18
N LEU A 221 18.97 -11.93 -15.63
CA LEU A 221 19.16 -11.70 -14.20
C LEU A 221 18.03 -12.28 -13.36
N LEU A 222 16.78 -12.26 -13.85
CA LEU A 222 15.65 -12.90 -13.18
C LEU A 222 15.88 -14.41 -13.01
N VAL A 223 16.31 -15.08 -14.07
CA VAL A 223 16.64 -16.51 -14.05
C VAL A 223 17.84 -16.78 -13.13
N ALA A 224 18.88 -15.97 -13.24
CA ALA A 224 20.06 -16.10 -12.37
C ALA A 224 19.69 -15.89 -10.87
N GLY A 225 18.82 -14.93 -10.56
CA GLY A 225 18.33 -14.70 -9.20
C GLY A 225 17.42 -15.82 -8.71
N TRP A 226 16.66 -16.47 -9.59
CA TRP A 226 15.80 -17.59 -9.23
C TRP A 226 16.61 -18.84 -8.87
N TYR A 227 17.56 -19.23 -9.68
CA TYR A 227 18.39 -20.43 -9.46
C TYR A 227 19.54 -20.21 -8.49
N GLY A 228 20.12 -19.01 -8.47
CA GLY A 228 21.15 -18.60 -7.51
C GLY A 228 20.60 -17.93 -6.26
N GLY A 229 19.28 -17.96 -6.05
CA GLY A 229 18.51 -17.08 -5.18
C GLY A 229 19.05 -16.94 -3.77
N TYR A 230 19.38 -18.04 -3.10
CA TYR A 230 19.91 -18.00 -1.74
C TYR A 230 21.26 -17.26 -1.63
N ARG A 231 22.16 -17.38 -2.61
CA ARG A 231 23.47 -16.69 -2.60
C ARG A 231 23.32 -15.19 -2.84
N VAL A 232 22.46 -14.81 -3.80
CA VAL A 232 22.18 -13.40 -4.10
C VAL A 232 21.44 -12.76 -2.93
N MET A 233 20.46 -13.45 -2.37
CA MET A 233 19.72 -12.96 -1.21
C MET A 233 20.62 -12.86 0.03
N GLY A 234 21.56 -13.78 0.22
CA GLY A 234 22.55 -13.71 1.29
C GLY A 234 23.44 -12.48 1.21
N VAL A 235 23.92 -12.12 0.02
CA VAL A 235 24.70 -10.88 -0.17
C VAL A 235 23.85 -9.65 0.11
N ILE A 236 22.63 -9.60 -0.38
CA ILE A 236 21.71 -8.48 -0.12
C ILE A 236 21.39 -8.38 1.37
N GLY A 237 21.09 -9.52 2.02
CA GLY A 237 20.83 -9.57 3.45
C GLY A 237 22.03 -9.12 4.29
N PHE A 238 23.22 -9.53 3.93
CA PHE A 238 24.46 -9.09 4.57
C PHE A 238 24.64 -7.55 4.48
N LEU A 239 24.46 -6.98 3.29
CA LEU A 239 24.50 -5.53 3.10
C LEU A 239 23.41 -4.81 3.87
N ALA A 240 22.19 -5.35 3.87
CA ALA A 240 21.08 -4.80 4.63
C ALA A 240 21.33 -4.83 6.14
N GLY A 241 21.96 -5.92 6.65
CA GLY A 241 22.37 -6.03 8.04
C GLY A 241 23.37 -4.95 8.46
N TYR A 242 24.37 -4.68 7.64
CA TYR A 242 25.32 -3.58 7.91
C TYR A 242 24.66 -2.21 7.92
N ILE A 243 23.73 -1.97 6.99
CA ILE A 243 22.96 -0.71 6.95
C ILE A 243 22.12 -0.58 8.21
N SER A 244 21.44 -1.65 8.61
CA SER A 244 20.63 -1.68 9.84
C SER A 244 21.47 -1.37 11.08
N THR A 245 22.60 -2.08 11.25
CA THR A 245 23.52 -1.82 12.37
C THR A 245 24.03 -0.38 12.37
N GLY A 246 24.33 0.17 11.19
CA GLY A 246 24.75 1.58 11.06
C GLY A 246 23.64 2.57 11.44
N VAL A 247 22.39 2.24 11.10
CA VAL A 247 21.21 3.04 11.46
C VAL A 247 20.97 3.00 12.97
N ASP A 248 21.08 1.84 13.62
CA ASP A 248 20.84 1.68 15.05
C ASP A 248 21.92 2.35 15.94
N LEU A 249 23.11 2.59 15.40
CA LEU A 249 24.19 3.27 16.12
C LEU A 249 23.96 4.79 16.29
N LEU A 250 23.05 5.38 15.53
CA LEU A 250 22.84 6.82 15.53
C LEU A 250 21.61 7.19 16.39
N PRO A 251 21.75 8.21 17.28
CA PRO A 251 20.64 8.63 18.12
C PRO A 251 19.49 9.25 17.30
N ALA A 252 18.26 9.17 17.82
CA ALA A 252 17.06 9.70 17.16
C ALA A 252 17.19 11.17 16.72
N ILE A 253 17.88 11.99 17.50
CA ILE A 253 18.14 13.41 17.18
C ILE A 253 18.94 13.57 15.88
N PHE A 254 19.81 12.62 15.56
CA PHE A 254 20.57 12.64 14.29
C PHE A 254 19.61 12.57 13.09
N TYR A 255 18.59 11.72 13.15
CA TYR A 255 17.60 11.60 12.08
C TYR A 255 16.71 12.83 11.98
N GLN A 256 16.35 13.44 13.10
CA GLN A 256 15.62 14.71 13.09
C GLN A 256 16.41 15.82 12.38
N ILE A 257 17.71 15.92 12.68
CA ILE A 257 18.60 16.88 12.03
C ILE A 257 18.80 16.53 10.56
N LEU A 258 19.02 15.26 10.24
CA LEU A 258 19.22 14.78 8.86
C LEU A 258 18.01 15.09 7.97
N PHE A 259 16.80 14.71 8.39
CA PHE A 259 15.59 14.96 7.61
C PHE A 259 15.25 16.45 7.50
N SER A 260 15.49 17.21 8.56
CA SER A 260 15.37 18.67 8.52
C SER A 260 16.36 19.29 7.53
N SER A 261 17.61 18.84 7.52
CA SER A 261 18.63 19.31 6.59
C SER A 261 18.31 18.94 5.14
N ILE A 262 17.79 17.73 4.91
CA ILE A 262 17.31 17.30 3.58
C ILE A 262 16.14 18.18 3.12
N ALA A 263 15.16 18.46 4.00
CA ALA A 263 14.04 19.32 3.68
C ALA A 263 14.48 20.74 3.30
N VAL A 264 15.40 21.32 4.07
CA VAL A 264 16.01 22.63 3.79
C VAL A 264 16.75 22.61 2.47
N PHE A 265 17.56 21.58 2.20
CA PHE A 265 18.31 21.44 0.95
C PHE A 265 17.38 21.33 -0.27
N ILE A 266 16.33 20.50 -0.17
CA ILE A 266 15.35 20.34 -1.24
C ILE A 266 14.59 21.65 -1.48
N GLY A 267 14.16 22.33 -0.42
CA GLY A 267 13.48 23.62 -0.49
C GLY A 267 14.37 24.70 -1.11
N PHE A 268 15.61 24.79 -0.66
CA PHE A 268 16.60 25.74 -1.26
C PHE A 268 16.84 25.42 -2.73
N ARG A 269 17.09 24.17 -3.09
CA ARG A 269 17.30 23.76 -4.48
C ARG A 269 16.08 24.03 -5.38
N SER A 270 14.87 23.78 -4.84
CA SER A 270 13.61 24.04 -5.55
C SER A 270 13.42 25.54 -5.79
N THR A 271 13.63 26.37 -4.76
CA THR A 271 13.54 27.83 -4.86
C THR A 271 14.59 28.38 -5.82
N LYS A 272 15.85 27.92 -5.70
CA LYS A 272 16.93 28.34 -6.60
C LYS A 272 16.63 27.98 -8.05
N LYS A 273 16.21 26.74 -8.32
CA LYS A 273 15.82 26.30 -9.68
C LYS A 273 14.68 27.15 -10.24
N PHE A 274 13.69 27.50 -9.41
CA PHE A 274 12.59 28.37 -9.81
C PHE A 274 13.08 29.79 -10.15
N ILE A 275 13.93 30.38 -9.31
CA ILE A 275 14.55 31.69 -9.54
C ILE A 275 15.40 31.68 -10.82
N ASP A 276 16.22 30.66 -11.02
CA ASP A 276 17.09 30.53 -12.20
C ASP A 276 16.25 30.35 -13.47
N SER A 277 15.13 29.61 -13.42
CA SER A 277 14.23 29.51 -14.59
C SER A 277 13.60 30.85 -14.97
N LYS A 278 13.26 31.68 -14.00
CA LYS A 278 12.73 33.03 -14.24
C LYS A 278 13.75 34.01 -14.76
N LYS A 279 15.03 33.84 -14.44
CA LYS A 279 16.12 34.62 -15.02
C LYS A 279 16.45 34.22 -16.46
N SER A 280 16.21 32.96 -16.84
CA SER A 280 16.50 32.42 -18.17
C SER A 280 15.35 32.60 -19.18
N GLU A 281 14.11 32.82 -18.69
CA GLU A 281 12.99 33.17 -19.54
C GLU A 281 13.08 34.63 -19.96
N GLU A 282 12.60 34.97 -21.15
CA GLU A 282 12.61 36.33 -21.75
C GLU A 282 11.95 37.43 -20.88
N ALA A 283 11.50 37.07 -19.69
CA ALA A 283 10.78 37.92 -18.74
C ALA A 283 11.68 38.84 -17.89
N GLN A 284 12.95 39.05 -18.25
CA GLN A 284 13.84 40.06 -17.65
C GLN A 284 13.84 40.14 -16.11
N GLY A 285 13.61 39.02 -15.41
CA GLY A 285 13.60 39.00 -13.97
C GLY A 285 12.38 39.65 -13.28
N ILE A 286 11.28 39.89 -14.01
CA ILE A 286 10.05 40.42 -13.44
C ILE A 286 9.30 39.25 -12.76
N TYR A 287 9.16 39.35 -11.43
CA TYR A 287 8.37 38.41 -10.64
C TYR A 287 6.94 38.88 -10.53
N SER A 288 5.99 37.96 -10.80
CA SER A 288 4.57 38.19 -10.53
C SER A 288 4.27 37.96 -9.04
N ASP A 289 3.12 38.46 -8.57
CA ASP A 289 2.66 38.19 -7.21
C ASP A 289 2.55 36.68 -6.91
N ASP A 290 2.17 35.88 -7.91
CA ASP A 290 2.09 34.43 -7.81
C ASP A 290 3.48 33.77 -7.65
N ASP A 291 4.51 34.38 -8.19
CA ASP A 291 5.88 33.88 -8.08
C ASP A 291 6.42 34.11 -6.66
N TYR A 292 6.17 35.28 -6.08
CA TYR A 292 6.47 35.55 -4.68
C TYR A 292 5.70 34.61 -3.75
N PHE A 293 4.41 34.40 -4.02
CA PHE A 293 3.60 33.45 -3.25
C PHE A 293 4.18 32.04 -3.26
N LYS A 294 4.63 31.54 -4.42
CA LYS A 294 5.27 30.21 -4.53
C LYS A 294 6.56 30.12 -3.71
N ILE A 295 7.39 31.17 -3.73
CA ILE A 295 8.63 31.22 -2.92
C ILE A 295 8.29 31.20 -1.43
N ILE A 296 7.37 32.05 -0.99
CA ILE A 296 6.93 32.13 0.40
C ILE A 296 6.31 30.79 0.85
N LEU A 297 5.43 30.22 0.05
CA LEU A 297 4.82 28.92 0.34
C LEU A 297 5.88 27.82 0.49
N ASN A 298 6.88 27.79 -0.37
CA ASN A 298 7.97 26.81 -0.28
C ASN A 298 8.77 26.99 1.03
N VAL A 299 9.06 28.22 1.42
CA VAL A 299 9.73 28.52 2.70
C VAL A 299 8.86 28.08 3.89
N ILE A 300 7.56 28.39 3.87
CA ILE A 300 6.61 27.97 4.92
C ILE A 300 6.57 26.45 5.03
N VAL A 301 6.47 25.74 3.91
CA VAL A 301 6.46 24.26 3.90
C VAL A 301 7.73 23.69 4.50
N VAL A 302 8.90 24.24 4.14
CA VAL A 302 10.19 23.80 4.71
C VAL A 302 10.23 24.05 6.22
N LEU A 303 9.83 25.22 6.68
CA LEU A 303 9.78 25.55 8.10
C LEU A 303 8.80 24.61 8.85
N LEU A 304 7.67 24.31 8.24
CA LEU A 304 6.68 23.41 8.82
C LEU A 304 7.23 21.98 8.96
N VAL A 305 7.96 21.49 7.95
CA VAL A 305 8.63 20.18 8.01
C VAL A 305 9.69 20.18 9.11
N VAL A 306 10.52 21.23 9.20
CA VAL A 306 11.54 21.35 10.26
C VAL A 306 10.87 21.34 11.66
N VAL A 307 9.83 22.12 11.87
CA VAL A 307 9.09 22.15 13.15
C VAL A 307 8.47 20.81 13.46
N LEU A 308 7.88 20.13 12.46
CA LEU A 308 7.32 18.79 12.63
C LEU A 308 8.39 17.76 12.99
N MET A 309 9.60 17.85 12.43
CA MET A 309 10.70 16.94 12.77
C MET A 309 11.18 17.08 14.21
N PHE A 310 11.10 18.28 14.81
CA PHE A 310 11.44 18.51 16.21
C PHE A 310 10.24 18.44 17.17
N SER A 311 9.05 18.13 16.66
CA SER A 311 7.87 17.83 17.46
C SER A 311 7.82 16.36 17.90
N SER A 312 6.82 16.02 18.71
CA SER A 312 6.54 14.64 19.11
C SER A 312 6.32 13.69 17.93
N VAL A 313 5.81 14.19 16.80
CA VAL A 313 5.62 13.42 15.56
C VAL A 313 6.98 13.07 14.94
N GLY A 314 7.88 14.01 14.83
CA GLY A 314 9.22 13.79 14.30
C GLY A 314 10.08 12.93 15.22
N LEU A 315 9.93 13.07 16.53
CA LEU A 315 10.56 12.19 17.52
C LEU A 315 10.02 10.76 17.38
N GLY A 316 8.71 10.59 17.22
CA GLY A 316 8.08 9.30 16.97
C GLY A 316 8.59 8.65 15.66
N LEU A 317 8.71 9.43 14.58
CA LEU A 317 9.28 8.96 13.33
C LEU A 317 10.75 8.56 13.47
N SER A 318 11.54 9.34 14.18
CA SER A 318 12.95 9.06 14.41
C SER A 318 13.15 7.83 15.30
N ASN A 319 12.33 7.67 16.35
CA ASN A 319 12.33 6.48 17.18
C ASN A 319 11.82 5.24 16.41
N PHE A 320 10.85 5.43 15.50
CA PHE A 320 10.44 4.38 14.58
C PHE A 320 11.60 3.96 13.66
N LEU A 321 12.45 4.87 13.21
CA LEU A 321 13.64 4.55 12.41
C LEU A 321 14.75 3.87 13.22
N VAL A 322 14.93 4.18 14.47
CA VAL A 322 15.95 3.62 15.37
C VAL A 322 15.42 2.42 16.17
N GLY A 323 14.10 2.30 16.32
CA GLY A 323 13.46 1.31 17.16
C GLY A 323 13.42 -0.10 16.56
N ASP A 324 13.09 -1.07 17.41
CA ASP A 324 12.96 -2.50 17.08
C ASP A 324 11.87 -2.81 16.02
N GLU A 325 11.06 -1.83 15.65
CA GLU A 325 9.93 -1.98 14.73
C GLU A 325 10.28 -1.77 13.25
N ILE A 326 11.52 -1.36 12.91
CA ILE A 326 11.89 -1.27 11.51
C ILE A 326 12.24 -2.62 10.94
N VAL A 327 11.65 -2.73 9.83
CA VAL A 327 11.69 -3.69 8.78
C VAL A 327 13.11 -4.14 8.35
N PHE A 328 14.18 -3.56 8.88
CA PHE A 328 15.56 -3.87 8.56
C PHE A 328 16.32 -4.61 9.69
N LYS A 329 15.67 -4.95 10.81
CA LYS A 329 16.33 -5.71 11.86
C LYS A 329 16.58 -7.16 11.49
N ALA A 330 17.62 -7.72 12.10
CA ALA A 330 18.14 -9.06 11.89
C ALA A 330 17.12 -10.20 12.11
N ASP A 331 16.00 -9.95 12.79
CA ASP A 331 14.86 -10.86 12.95
C ASP A 331 14.14 -11.18 11.62
N TRP A 332 14.56 -10.54 10.52
CA TRP A 332 14.13 -10.90 9.17
C TRP A 332 14.72 -12.21 8.66
N GLY A 333 15.39 -12.98 9.53
CA GLY A 333 15.98 -14.24 9.13
C GLY A 333 17.03 -14.03 8.03
N VAL A 334 17.82 -12.96 8.15
CA VAL A 334 19.05 -12.88 7.37
C VAL A 334 19.82 -14.14 7.67
N PRO A 335 20.18 -14.95 6.65
CA PRO A 335 20.93 -16.18 6.87
C PRO A 335 22.15 -15.86 7.70
N GLN A 336 22.15 -16.30 8.96
CA GLN A 336 23.22 -15.94 9.90
C GLN A 336 24.52 -16.70 9.63
N PHE A 337 24.42 -17.80 8.85
CA PHE A 337 25.56 -18.68 8.67
C PHE A 337 25.73 -19.13 7.23
N PHE A 338 26.97 -19.07 6.78
CA PHE A 338 27.40 -19.70 5.54
C PHE A 338 28.05 -21.05 5.94
N ASP A 339 27.41 -22.15 5.63
CA ASP A 339 28.03 -23.45 5.81
C ASP A 339 29.14 -23.64 4.77
N GLY A 340 30.38 -23.56 5.22
CA GLY A 340 31.55 -23.73 4.37
C GLY A 340 31.68 -25.11 3.73
N VAL A 341 30.96 -26.12 4.24
CA VAL A 341 31.03 -27.49 3.73
C VAL A 341 30.07 -27.68 2.56
N ASN A 342 28.85 -27.17 2.66
CA ASN A 342 27.81 -27.37 1.64
C ASN A 342 27.52 -26.13 0.79
N ASN A 343 28.17 -25.01 1.05
CA ASN A 343 27.97 -23.74 0.36
C ASN A 343 26.50 -23.25 0.40
N LYS A 344 25.75 -23.61 1.45
CA LYS A 344 24.34 -23.24 1.67
C LYS A 344 24.22 -22.24 2.81
N LEU A 345 23.32 -21.30 2.65
CA LEU A 345 22.93 -20.38 3.70
C LEU A 345 21.84 -21.04 4.53
N TYR A 346 22.05 -21.13 5.84
CA TYR A 346 21.09 -21.68 6.76
C TYR A 346 20.39 -20.58 7.51
N TRP A 347 19.11 -20.78 7.72
CA TRP A 347 18.30 -20.01 8.63
C TRP A 347 17.58 -20.99 9.56
N ASN A 348 17.85 -20.87 10.85
CA ASN A 348 17.16 -21.61 11.87
C ASN A 348 16.28 -20.65 12.68
N PRO A 349 15.04 -20.38 12.23
CA PRO A 349 14.10 -19.65 13.06
C PRO A 349 13.79 -20.48 14.28
N GLU A 350 13.68 -19.84 15.43
CA GLU A 350 13.06 -20.49 16.58
C GLU A 350 11.60 -20.79 16.22
N ALA A 351 11.30 -22.06 15.94
CA ALA A 351 9.95 -22.47 15.66
C ALA A 351 9.17 -22.57 16.98
N LYS A 352 8.25 -21.64 17.15
CA LYS A 352 7.36 -21.59 18.32
C LYS A 352 5.97 -22.03 17.89
N ILE A 353 5.29 -22.79 18.73
CA ILE A 353 3.87 -23.07 18.48
C ILE A 353 3.10 -21.77 18.69
N SER A 354 2.56 -21.22 17.62
CA SER A 354 1.64 -20.09 17.69
C SER A 354 0.22 -20.60 18.01
N LEU A 355 -0.01 -20.96 19.26
CA LEU A 355 -1.35 -21.32 19.71
C LEU A 355 -2.31 -20.13 19.68
N GLU A 356 -1.81 -18.91 19.84
CA GLU A 356 -2.62 -17.69 19.75
C GLU A 356 -3.26 -17.49 18.37
N ALA A 357 -2.61 -17.92 17.30
CA ALA A 357 -3.17 -17.83 15.97
C ALA A 357 -4.27 -18.87 15.71
N GLN A 358 -4.30 -19.94 16.49
CA GLN A 358 -5.23 -21.06 16.27
C GLN A 358 -6.40 -21.07 17.25
N LEU A 359 -6.25 -20.49 18.45
CA LEU A 359 -7.26 -20.58 19.51
C LEU A 359 -7.34 -19.27 20.31
N ASP A 360 -8.41 -18.56 20.12
CA ASP A 360 -8.71 -17.34 20.87
C ASP A 360 -8.86 -17.66 22.36
N GLY A 361 -7.92 -17.13 23.20
CA GLY A 361 -7.97 -17.28 24.66
C GLY A 361 -7.35 -18.56 25.25
N MET A 362 -6.83 -19.48 24.44
CA MET A 362 -6.18 -20.69 24.97
C MET A 362 -4.67 -20.50 25.13
N LYS A 363 -4.13 -20.89 26.28
CA LYS A 363 -2.73 -20.66 26.65
C LYS A 363 -1.89 -21.92 26.76
N ARG A 364 -2.48 -23.10 26.65
CA ARG A 364 -1.81 -24.40 26.79
C ARG A 364 -2.40 -25.42 25.84
N ALA A 365 -1.57 -26.35 25.39
CA ALA A 365 -2.00 -27.51 24.60
C ALA A 365 -1.25 -28.75 25.05
N ASP A 366 -1.96 -29.86 25.22
CA ASP A 366 -1.35 -31.18 25.49
C ASP A 366 -1.15 -31.90 24.16
N ILE A 367 0.07 -32.33 23.88
CA ILE A 367 0.42 -33.04 22.64
C ILE A 367 -0.18 -34.46 22.68
N LEU A 368 -1.11 -34.75 21.79
CA LEU A 368 -1.69 -36.07 21.60
C LEU A 368 -0.78 -36.96 20.75
N GLU A 369 -0.30 -36.41 19.66
CA GLU A 369 0.55 -37.11 18.71
C GLU A 369 1.47 -36.11 17.99
N TRP A 370 2.74 -36.51 17.85
CA TRP A 370 3.70 -35.75 17.04
C TRP A 370 3.94 -36.52 15.74
N ILE A 371 3.56 -35.91 14.58
CA ILE A 371 3.55 -36.57 13.28
C ILE A 371 4.90 -36.43 12.58
N ALA A 372 5.46 -35.21 12.63
CA ALA A 372 6.69 -34.90 11.92
C ALA A 372 7.91 -35.19 12.78
N VAL A 373 8.59 -36.30 12.51
CA VAL A 373 9.81 -36.71 13.20
C VAL A 373 11.05 -35.98 12.68
N PRO A 374 12.17 -35.93 13.45
CA PRO A 374 13.43 -35.40 12.96
C PRO A 374 13.85 -36.02 11.63
N GLY A 375 14.28 -35.20 10.70
CA GLY A 375 14.58 -35.57 9.31
C GLY A 375 13.42 -35.47 8.33
N THR A 376 12.18 -35.19 8.79
CA THR A 376 11.02 -35.00 7.90
C THR A 376 11.08 -33.65 7.22
N GLU A 377 10.92 -33.64 5.90
CA GLU A 377 10.73 -32.41 5.13
C GLU A 377 9.27 -31.98 5.22
N VAL A 378 9.04 -30.76 5.68
CA VAL A 378 7.70 -30.17 5.85
C VAL A 378 7.57 -28.90 5.04
N VAL A 379 6.38 -28.67 4.54
CA VAL A 379 6.00 -27.42 3.88
C VAL A 379 5.19 -26.58 4.86
N LYS A 380 5.36 -25.28 4.85
CA LYS A 380 4.56 -24.37 5.68
C LYS A 380 3.06 -24.62 5.50
N GLY A 381 2.39 -24.95 6.59
CA GLY A 381 0.98 -25.34 6.62
C GLY A 381 0.74 -26.86 6.67
N ASP A 382 1.79 -27.69 6.63
CA ASP A 382 1.63 -29.12 6.87
C ASP A 382 1.35 -29.39 8.36
N VAL A 383 0.51 -30.38 8.67
CA VAL A 383 0.24 -30.79 10.04
C VAL A 383 1.46 -31.50 10.60
N ILE A 384 2.05 -30.97 11.67
CA ILE A 384 3.23 -31.53 12.33
C ILE A 384 2.90 -32.24 13.64
N ALA A 385 1.80 -31.87 14.30
CA ALA A 385 1.34 -32.52 15.52
C ALA A 385 -0.17 -32.33 15.69
N ILE A 386 -0.76 -33.21 16.51
CA ILE A 386 -2.13 -33.09 16.99
C ILE A 386 -2.05 -32.85 18.50
N ALA A 387 -2.83 -31.92 19.01
CA ALA A 387 -2.85 -31.55 20.41
C ALA A 387 -4.27 -31.30 20.92
N THR A 388 -4.46 -31.40 22.24
CA THR A 388 -5.69 -30.94 22.88
C THR A 388 -5.46 -29.60 23.53
N ALA A 389 -6.17 -28.59 23.08
CA ALA A 389 -6.10 -27.26 23.66
C ALA A 389 -6.92 -27.19 24.96
N LYS A 390 -6.36 -26.49 25.95
CA LYS A 390 -6.99 -26.28 27.25
C LYS A 390 -7.17 -24.80 27.54
N ASP A 391 -8.36 -24.44 28.04
CA ASP A 391 -8.63 -23.15 28.61
C ASP A 391 -7.82 -22.90 29.91
N LEU A 392 -7.72 -21.63 30.33
CA LEU A 392 -7.10 -21.23 31.60
C LEU A 392 -7.68 -21.96 32.83
N LYS A 393 -8.92 -22.44 32.74
CA LYS A 393 -9.62 -23.21 33.79
C LYS A 393 -9.52 -24.72 33.63
N GLY A 394 -8.97 -25.21 32.51
CA GLY A 394 -8.83 -26.64 32.24
C GLY A 394 -10.11 -27.35 31.79
N ASP A 395 -11.20 -26.62 31.55
CA ASP A 395 -12.54 -27.18 31.32
C ASP A 395 -12.85 -27.52 29.86
N LEU A 396 -12.06 -27.03 28.90
CA LEU A 396 -12.28 -27.22 27.48
C LEU A 396 -11.15 -28.04 26.85
N ASN A 397 -11.51 -29.26 26.42
CA ASN A 397 -10.63 -30.15 25.65
C ASN A 397 -11.07 -30.12 24.18
N GLN A 398 -10.34 -29.39 23.33
CA GLN A 398 -10.57 -29.39 21.90
C GLN A 398 -9.33 -29.90 21.18
N GLU A 399 -9.52 -30.89 20.32
CA GLU A 399 -8.45 -31.38 19.45
C GLU A 399 -8.12 -30.33 18.37
N ILE A 400 -6.84 -30.01 18.24
CA ILE A 400 -6.30 -29.04 17.28
C ILE A 400 -5.14 -29.64 16.52
N SER A 401 -5.02 -29.27 15.25
CA SER A 401 -3.84 -29.57 14.44
C SER A 401 -2.82 -28.45 14.58
N ILE A 402 -1.57 -28.80 14.81
CA ILE A 402 -0.45 -27.86 14.84
C ILE A 402 0.23 -27.92 13.49
N TYR A 403 0.42 -26.74 12.90
CA TYR A 403 0.95 -26.61 11.55
C TYR A 403 2.38 -26.11 11.55
N ALA A 404 3.18 -26.55 10.57
CA ALA A 404 4.53 -26.06 10.34
C ALA A 404 4.52 -24.57 10.01
N GLU A 405 5.28 -23.77 10.74
CA GLU A 405 5.42 -22.33 10.50
C GLU A 405 6.34 -22.02 9.30
N TYR A 406 7.26 -22.92 8.99
CA TYR A 406 8.26 -22.76 7.94
C TYR A 406 8.34 -24.01 7.08
N THR A 407 8.80 -23.82 5.84
CA THR A 407 9.17 -24.92 4.94
C THR A 407 10.63 -25.29 5.21
N GLY A 408 10.90 -26.56 5.46
CA GLY A 408 12.25 -27.03 5.76
C GLY A 408 12.30 -28.46 6.25
N VAL A 409 13.43 -28.84 6.83
CA VAL A 409 13.62 -30.15 7.46
C VAL A 409 13.62 -30.00 8.97
N ILE A 410 12.81 -30.76 9.67
CA ILE A 410 12.78 -30.78 11.13
C ILE A 410 14.10 -31.41 11.62
N GLU A 411 14.87 -30.69 12.44
CA GLU A 411 16.14 -31.17 12.98
C GLU A 411 15.97 -31.84 14.31
N GLU A 412 15.22 -31.24 15.22
CA GLU A 412 15.02 -31.72 16.56
C GLU A 412 13.62 -31.38 17.07
N VAL A 413 13.05 -32.25 17.87
CA VAL A 413 11.75 -32.07 18.51
C VAL A 413 11.94 -32.14 20.02
N PHE A 414 11.55 -31.08 20.73
CA PHE A 414 11.75 -30.91 22.18
C PHE A 414 10.55 -31.37 23.00
N VAL A 415 9.48 -31.80 22.37
CA VAL A 415 8.21 -32.17 23.00
C VAL A 415 7.83 -33.59 22.64
N SER A 416 7.26 -34.30 23.59
CA SER A 416 6.82 -35.68 23.45
C SER A 416 5.31 -35.81 23.61
N LYS A 417 4.75 -36.93 23.21
CA LYS A 417 3.35 -37.27 23.47
C LYS A 417 3.03 -37.14 24.94
N GLY A 418 2.01 -36.37 25.28
CA GLY A 418 1.56 -36.13 26.65
C GLY A 418 2.15 -34.88 27.31
N ASP A 419 3.12 -34.21 26.66
CA ASP A 419 3.67 -32.96 27.19
C ASP A 419 2.67 -31.82 27.01
N THR A 420 2.63 -30.93 28.01
CA THR A 420 1.85 -29.70 27.97
C THR A 420 2.72 -28.56 27.50
N VAL A 421 2.41 -27.99 26.37
CA VAL A 421 3.12 -26.86 25.76
C VAL A 421 2.40 -25.54 26.03
N LYS A 422 3.15 -24.51 26.38
CA LYS A 422 2.64 -23.13 26.54
C LYS A 422 2.79 -22.33 25.26
N ILE A 423 2.02 -21.25 25.15
CA ILE A 423 2.18 -20.27 24.08
C ILE A 423 3.63 -19.74 24.05
N ASN A 424 4.19 -19.63 22.86
CA ASN A 424 5.56 -19.16 22.62
C ASN A 424 6.67 -20.07 23.22
N GLU A 425 6.36 -21.30 23.58
CA GLU A 425 7.36 -22.28 23.99
C GLU A 425 8.01 -22.91 22.75
N LYS A 426 9.34 -23.04 22.79
CA LYS A 426 10.10 -23.69 21.72
C LYS A 426 9.78 -25.17 21.69
N THR A 427 9.30 -25.68 20.56
CA THR A 427 8.83 -27.08 20.45
C THR A 427 9.63 -27.92 19.49
N TYR A 428 10.22 -27.30 18.47
CA TYR A 428 11.06 -28.01 17.51
C TYR A 428 12.05 -27.06 16.86
N ASP A 429 13.13 -27.58 16.32
CA ASP A 429 14.05 -26.88 15.45
C ASP A 429 13.83 -27.32 14.01
N ILE A 430 13.79 -26.35 13.11
CA ILE A 430 13.62 -26.57 11.68
C ILE A 430 14.77 -25.92 10.92
N ARG A 431 15.38 -26.68 10.03
CA ARG A 431 16.35 -26.16 9.08
C ARG A 431 15.61 -25.78 7.80
N VAL A 432 15.51 -24.51 7.52
CA VAL A 432 14.98 -24.03 6.24
C VAL A 432 16.05 -24.23 5.16
N THR A 433 15.94 -25.34 4.43
CA THR A 433 16.88 -25.67 3.35
C THR A 433 16.30 -25.31 2.00
N ASP A 434 17.18 -24.86 1.10
CA ASP A 434 16.86 -24.59 -0.34
C ASP A 434 15.58 -23.78 -0.55
N SER A 435 15.34 -22.77 0.30
CA SER A 435 14.20 -21.91 0.12
C SER A 435 14.29 -21.25 -1.25
N LYS A 436 13.39 -21.62 -2.15
CA LYS A 436 13.20 -20.88 -3.39
C LYS A 436 12.96 -19.42 -3.01
N PRO A 437 13.42 -18.46 -3.79
CA PRO A 437 13.23 -17.03 -3.49
C PRO A 437 11.76 -16.68 -3.21
N LEU A 438 10.86 -17.43 -3.79
CA LEU A 438 9.42 -17.30 -3.61
C LEU A 438 8.82 -18.69 -3.39
N GLU A 439 8.32 -18.94 -2.20
CA GLU A 439 7.51 -20.10 -1.89
C GLU A 439 6.06 -19.70 -1.67
N LEU A 440 5.15 -20.62 -2.02
CA LEU A 440 3.72 -20.44 -1.82
C LEU A 440 3.29 -21.21 -0.57
N SER A 441 2.73 -20.51 0.40
CA SER A 441 1.99 -21.15 1.50
C SER A 441 0.57 -21.45 1.05
N ARG A 442 0.03 -22.59 1.49
CA ARG A 442 -1.34 -23.03 1.20
C ARG A 442 -2.32 -22.44 2.19
N PRO A 443 -3.57 -22.17 1.81
CA PRO A 443 -4.58 -21.77 2.77
C PRO A 443 -4.94 -22.91 3.73
N VAL A 444 -5.11 -22.59 4.99
CA VAL A 444 -5.51 -23.49 6.07
C VAL A 444 -6.83 -22.98 6.63
N VAL A 445 -7.71 -23.88 7.05
CA VAL A 445 -8.94 -23.56 7.76
C VAL A 445 -8.80 -23.96 9.22
N GLU A 446 -9.00 -23.01 10.11
CA GLU A 446 -9.02 -23.23 11.54
C GLU A 446 -10.42 -23.09 12.13
N GLN A 447 -10.69 -23.81 13.21
CA GLN A 447 -11.90 -23.69 14.00
C GLN A 447 -11.60 -22.91 15.27
N ILE A 448 -12.41 -21.87 15.54
CA ILE A 448 -12.22 -21.03 16.71
C ILE A 448 -13.13 -21.47 17.84
N GLY A 449 -12.53 -21.79 18.98
CA GLY A 449 -13.25 -22.13 20.21
C GLY A 449 -14.12 -23.37 20.10
N THR A 450 -15.03 -23.54 21.05
CA THR A 450 -16.04 -24.63 21.08
C THR A 450 -17.18 -24.41 20.09
N THR A 451 -17.28 -23.21 19.52
CA THR A 451 -18.28 -22.90 18.51
C THR A 451 -17.84 -23.47 17.17
N LYS A 452 -18.77 -24.01 16.38
CA LYS A 452 -18.50 -24.50 15.02
C LYS A 452 -18.11 -23.38 14.06
N PHE A 453 -17.49 -22.31 14.58
CA PHE A 453 -17.04 -21.18 13.78
C PHE A 453 -15.70 -21.49 13.13
N LYS A 454 -15.67 -21.45 11.80
CA LYS A 454 -14.49 -21.72 11.00
C LYS A 454 -14.04 -20.46 10.28
N ARG A 455 -12.72 -20.24 10.18
CA ARG A 455 -12.11 -19.16 9.40
C ARG A 455 -10.85 -19.64 8.68
N TYR A 456 -10.37 -18.87 7.73
CA TYR A 456 -9.06 -19.09 7.15
C TYR A 456 -7.98 -18.64 8.14
N ALA A 457 -7.01 -19.50 8.40
CA ALA A 457 -5.90 -19.23 9.31
C ALA A 457 -5.00 -18.10 8.78
N GLU A 458 -4.53 -17.25 9.68
CA GLU A 458 -3.60 -16.19 9.33
C GLU A 458 -2.20 -16.74 9.04
N GLY A 459 -1.52 -16.07 8.12
CA GLY A 459 -0.15 -16.45 7.73
C GLY A 459 -0.08 -17.62 6.75
N TYR A 460 -1.18 -18.31 6.48
CA TYR A 460 -1.27 -19.44 5.56
C TYR A 460 -2.08 -19.07 4.32
N GLY A 461 -1.42 -19.05 3.16
CA GLY A 461 -2.05 -18.59 1.94
C GLY A 461 -2.52 -17.13 2.02
N LYS A 462 -3.46 -16.77 1.19
CA LYS A 462 -4.13 -15.48 1.22
C LYS A 462 -5.64 -15.67 1.13
N SER A 463 -6.35 -15.10 2.08
CA SER A 463 -7.80 -15.03 2.04
C SER A 463 -8.27 -13.63 1.64
N LEU A 464 -9.32 -13.58 0.86
CA LEU A 464 -10.08 -12.40 0.52
C LEU A 464 -11.46 -12.54 1.16
N SER A 465 -11.77 -11.71 2.14
CA SER A 465 -13.06 -11.74 2.83
C SER A 465 -14.21 -11.42 1.88
N VAL A 466 -15.42 -11.78 2.30
CA VAL A 466 -16.65 -11.41 1.60
C VAL A 466 -16.76 -9.90 1.45
N GLY A 467 -16.43 -9.16 2.52
CA GLY A 467 -16.44 -7.70 2.51
C GLY A 467 -15.44 -7.10 1.51
N TYR A 468 -14.20 -7.63 1.48
CA TYR A 468 -13.21 -7.21 0.48
C TYR A 468 -13.70 -7.44 -0.94
N PHE A 469 -14.23 -8.64 -1.22
CA PHE A 469 -14.67 -9.00 -2.56
C PHE A 469 -15.85 -8.13 -3.01
N ALA A 470 -16.80 -7.90 -2.12
CA ALA A 470 -17.99 -7.08 -2.41
C ALA A 470 -17.62 -5.62 -2.70
N ILE A 471 -16.80 -4.98 -1.85
CA ILE A 471 -16.39 -3.58 -2.06
C ILE A 471 -15.50 -3.46 -3.28
N TRP A 472 -14.54 -4.38 -3.46
CA TRP A 472 -13.61 -4.34 -4.58
C TRP A 472 -14.32 -4.49 -5.92
N LEU A 473 -15.20 -5.50 -6.10
CA LEU A 473 -15.98 -5.66 -7.31
C LEU A 473 -16.90 -4.48 -7.58
N GLY A 474 -17.59 -3.99 -6.54
CA GLY A 474 -18.49 -2.85 -6.67
C GLY A 474 -17.75 -1.61 -7.18
N VAL A 475 -16.66 -1.21 -6.52
CA VAL A 475 -15.91 0.00 -6.92
C VAL A 475 -15.18 -0.17 -8.25
N VAL A 476 -14.69 -1.39 -8.56
CA VAL A 476 -14.03 -1.67 -9.84
C VAL A 476 -15.01 -1.57 -11.00
N LEU A 477 -16.14 -2.26 -10.94
CA LEU A 477 -17.13 -2.24 -12.00
C LEU A 477 -17.73 -0.83 -12.19
N TYR A 478 -18.11 -0.19 -11.09
CA TYR A 478 -18.63 1.18 -11.12
C TYR A 478 -17.63 2.14 -11.76
N THR A 479 -16.39 2.16 -11.30
CA THR A 479 -15.36 3.09 -11.81
C THR A 479 -14.96 2.75 -13.24
N ALA A 480 -14.88 1.47 -13.62
CA ALA A 480 -14.55 1.03 -14.97
C ALA A 480 -15.50 1.59 -16.02
N ILE A 481 -16.78 1.74 -15.68
CA ILE A 481 -17.78 2.30 -16.57
C ILE A 481 -17.49 3.76 -16.89
N PHE A 482 -17.21 4.58 -15.87
CA PHE A 482 -16.84 5.99 -16.10
C PHE A 482 -15.50 6.11 -16.82
N ILE A 483 -14.53 5.26 -16.52
CA ILE A 483 -13.26 5.20 -17.27
C ILE A 483 -13.54 4.83 -18.74
N SER A 484 -14.47 3.92 -19.03
CA SER A 484 -14.82 3.55 -20.40
C SER A 484 -15.36 4.73 -21.21
N GLU A 485 -16.15 5.60 -20.57
CA GLU A 485 -16.63 6.84 -21.20
C GLU A 485 -15.47 7.82 -21.46
N VAL A 486 -14.57 8.00 -20.51
CA VAL A 486 -13.38 8.83 -20.66
C VAL A 486 -12.49 8.31 -21.80
N VAL A 487 -12.27 7.01 -21.87
CA VAL A 487 -11.46 6.39 -22.94
C VAL A 487 -12.12 6.58 -24.30
N ARG A 488 -13.41 6.31 -24.41
CA ARG A 488 -14.16 6.53 -25.66
C ARG A 488 -14.09 7.99 -26.10
N ALA A 489 -14.38 8.91 -25.19
CA ALA A 489 -14.34 10.35 -25.46
C ALA A 489 -12.94 10.82 -25.88
N GLY A 490 -11.89 10.34 -25.19
CA GLY A 490 -10.51 10.69 -25.50
C GLY A 490 -10.04 10.20 -26.86
N ILE A 491 -10.45 9.00 -27.27
CA ILE A 491 -10.14 8.49 -28.62
C ILE A 491 -10.89 9.30 -29.69
N MET A 492 -12.15 9.62 -29.43
CA MET A 492 -12.98 10.42 -30.37
C MET A 492 -12.53 11.88 -30.45
N ALA A 493 -11.86 12.42 -29.44
CA ALA A 493 -11.32 13.78 -29.44
C ALA A 493 -10.16 13.99 -30.41
N VAL A 494 -9.51 12.91 -30.86
CA VAL A 494 -8.43 13.02 -31.85
C VAL A 494 -9.03 13.31 -33.22
N SER A 495 -8.55 14.37 -33.87
CA SER A 495 -9.10 14.83 -35.15
C SER A 495 -8.93 13.77 -36.24
N LYS A 496 -9.94 13.61 -37.11
CA LYS A 496 -9.89 12.67 -38.24
C LYS A 496 -8.71 12.93 -39.16
N GLY A 497 -8.36 14.22 -39.39
CA GLY A 497 -7.23 14.61 -40.21
C GLY A 497 -5.89 14.03 -39.75
N GLN A 498 -5.68 13.85 -38.44
CA GLN A 498 -4.48 13.16 -37.91
C GLN A 498 -4.42 11.69 -38.33
N SER A 499 -5.58 11.04 -38.35
CA SER A 499 -5.69 9.66 -38.78
C SER A 499 -5.51 9.52 -40.31
N GLU A 500 -6.08 10.44 -41.07
CA GLU A 500 -5.96 10.47 -42.52
C GLU A 500 -4.52 10.78 -42.98
N ALA A 501 -3.85 11.74 -42.32
CA ALA A 501 -2.45 12.05 -42.56
C ALA A 501 -1.55 10.83 -42.25
N GLY A 502 -1.79 10.14 -41.13
CA GLY A 502 -1.04 8.92 -40.80
C GLY A 502 -1.23 7.80 -41.81
N LEU A 503 -2.45 7.60 -42.31
CA LEU A 503 -2.74 6.62 -43.38
C LEU A 503 -2.07 7.01 -44.71
N SER A 504 -2.06 8.29 -45.06
CA SER A 504 -1.40 8.81 -46.27
C SER A 504 0.12 8.62 -46.25
N LEU A 505 0.73 8.54 -45.03
CA LEU A 505 2.13 8.19 -44.83
C LEU A 505 2.38 6.68 -44.85
N GLY A 506 1.38 5.85 -45.17
CA GLY A 506 1.50 4.40 -45.26
C GLY A 506 1.46 3.67 -43.90
N LEU A 507 1.08 4.34 -42.82
CA LEU A 507 0.94 3.69 -41.51
C LEU A 507 -0.21 2.69 -41.53
N GLY A 508 0.07 1.44 -41.18
CA GLY A 508 -0.98 0.45 -40.93
C GLY A 508 -1.83 0.83 -39.71
N ARG A 509 -3.08 0.33 -39.61
CA ARG A 509 -4.03 0.67 -38.55
C ARG A 509 -3.48 0.54 -37.13
N GLY A 510 -2.69 -0.50 -36.86
CA GLY A 510 -2.07 -0.71 -35.53
C GLY A 510 -0.98 0.34 -35.24
N ALA A 511 -0.14 0.67 -36.21
CA ALA A 511 0.87 1.72 -36.10
C ALA A 511 0.23 3.10 -35.94
N LEU A 512 -0.80 3.40 -36.71
CA LEU A 512 -1.60 4.62 -36.58
C LEU A 512 -2.17 4.80 -35.17
N LEU A 513 -2.81 3.74 -34.65
CA LEU A 513 -3.35 3.79 -33.30
C LEU A 513 -2.25 4.05 -32.27
N ARG A 514 -1.14 3.31 -32.34
CA ARG A 514 -0.06 3.37 -31.34
C ARG A 514 0.75 4.66 -31.41
N LEU A 515 1.05 5.16 -32.61
CA LEU A 515 1.99 6.26 -32.81
C LEU A 515 1.31 7.63 -32.89
N VAL A 516 0.05 7.68 -33.35
CA VAL A 516 -0.65 8.94 -33.59
C VAL A 516 -1.83 9.12 -32.63
N VAL A 517 -2.78 8.19 -32.63
CA VAL A 517 -4.05 8.35 -31.90
C VAL A 517 -3.87 8.21 -30.39
N LEU A 518 -3.22 7.13 -29.95
CA LEU A 518 -3.12 6.82 -28.50
C LEU A 518 -2.36 7.88 -27.70
N PRO A 519 -1.20 8.43 -28.17
CA PRO A 519 -0.50 9.48 -27.44
C PRO A 519 -1.32 10.77 -27.29
N GLN A 520 -2.10 11.12 -28.30
CA GLN A 520 -2.99 12.31 -28.26
C GLN A 520 -4.20 12.04 -27.37
N ALA A 521 -4.85 10.89 -27.52
CA ALA A 521 -5.99 10.47 -26.71
C ALA A 521 -5.66 10.42 -25.22
N ILE A 522 -4.52 9.81 -24.83
CA ILE A 522 -4.09 9.71 -23.41
C ILE A 522 -4.00 11.10 -22.76
N ARG A 523 -3.56 12.12 -23.45
CA ARG A 523 -3.50 13.49 -22.92
C ARG A 523 -4.87 14.03 -22.54
N VAL A 524 -5.87 13.77 -23.37
CA VAL A 524 -7.25 14.19 -23.13
C VAL A 524 -7.88 13.37 -22.01
N MET A 525 -7.55 12.08 -21.94
CA MET A 525 -8.10 11.15 -20.94
C MET A 525 -7.53 11.36 -19.53
N LEU A 526 -6.25 11.75 -19.41
CA LEU A 526 -5.52 11.72 -18.14
C LEU A 526 -6.17 12.57 -17.03
N PRO A 527 -6.58 13.83 -17.24
CA PRO A 527 -7.24 14.61 -16.20
C PRO A 527 -8.57 14.02 -15.72
N PRO A 528 -9.53 13.62 -16.59
CA PRO A 528 -10.76 12.98 -16.16
C PRO A 528 -10.53 11.63 -15.46
N MET A 529 -9.55 10.84 -15.90
CA MET A 529 -9.17 9.57 -15.21
C MET A 529 -8.73 9.83 -13.78
N GLY A 530 -7.95 10.91 -13.55
CA GLY A 530 -7.55 11.30 -12.20
C GLY A 530 -8.74 11.52 -11.27
N ASN A 531 -9.80 12.15 -11.75
CA ASN A 531 -11.03 12.34 -10.98
C ASN A 531 -11.71 11.00 -10.64
N GLN A 532 -11.68 10.04 -11.58
CA GLN A 532 -12.24 8.70 -11.31
C GLN A 532 -11.43 7.95 -10.25
N TYR A 533 -10.11 8.08 -10.23
CA TYR A 533 -9.25 7.48 -9.20
C TYR A 533 -9.49 8.09 -7.81
N LEU A 534 -9.68 9.41 -7.75
CA LEU A 534 -10.05 10.10 -6.51
C LEU A 534 -11.42 9.64 -5.99
N ASN A 535 -12.40 9.48 -6.89
CA ASN A 535 -13.71 8.97 -6.54
C ASN A 535 -13.65 7.52 -6.04
N LEU A 536 -12.87 6.66 -6.71
CA LEU A 536 -12.67 5.28 -6.27
C LEU A 536 -12.10 5.24 -4.85
N ALA A 537 -11.03 6.01 -4.58
CA ALA A 537 -10.42 6.06 -3.26
C ALA A 537 -11.40 6.52 -2.17
N LYS A 538 -12.27 7.50 -2.45
CA LYS A 538 -13.29 7.96 -1.50
C LYS A 538 -14.40 6.93 -1.30
N ASN A 539 -14.81 6.26 -2.36
CA ASN A 539 -15.88 5.26 -2.33
C ASN A 539 -15.51 3.97 -1.57
N THR A 540 -14.22 3.76 -1.24
CA THR A 540 -13.83 2.63 -0.39
C THR A 540 -14.44 2.70 1.00
N SER A 541 -14.79 3.90 1.49
CA SER A 541 -15.51 4.09 2.76
C SER A 541 -16.87 3.39 2.82
N LEU A 542 -17.48 3.08 1.67
CA LEU A 542 -18.70 2.27 1.60
C LEU A 542 -18.46 0.80 2.04
N GLY A 543 -17.20 0.39 2.19
CA GLY A 543 -16.81 -0.91 2.74
C GLY A 543 -17.37 -1.18 4.13
N ILE A 544 -17.63 -0.13 4.93
CA ILE A 544 -18.29 -0.25 6.23
C ILE A 544 -19.66 -0.95 6.13
N ALA A 545 -20.40 -0.74 5.04
CA ALA A 545 -21.73 -1.34 4.84
C ALA A 545 -21.71 -2.86 4.66
N VAL A 546 -20.54 -3.41 4.26
CA VAL A 546 -20.32 -4.86 4.07
C VAL A 546 -19.33 -5.43 5.07
N ALA A 547 -19.16 -4.73 6.22
CA ALA A 547 -18.25 -5.10 7.30
C ALA A 547 -16.79 -5.30 6.85
N TYR A 548 -16.35 -4.61 5.80
CA TYR A 548 -14.95 -4.59 5.41
C TYR A 548 -14.17 -3.63 6.32
N PRO A 549 -13.12 -4.09 7.04
CA PRO A 549 -12.43 -3.30 8.05
C PRO A 549 -11.43 -2.31 7.43
N GLU A 550 -11.95 -1.35 6.67
CA GLU A 550 -11.17 -0.21 6.18
C GLU A 550 -11.13 0.90 7.25
N ILE A 551 -10.45 2.00 6.99
CA ILE A 551 -10.15 3.03 8.00
C ILE A 551 -11.40 3.62 8.68
N VAL A 552 -12.53 3.75 7.96
CA VAL A 552 -13.77 4.29 8.53
C VAL A 552 -14.42 3.26 9.45
N ALA A 553 -14.50 1.99 9.01
CA ALA A 553 -15.07 0.91 9.81
C ALA A 553 -14.26 0.67 11.10
N VAL A 554 -12.94 0.62 10.97
CA VAL A 554 -12.01 0.45 12.10
C VAL A 554 -12.09 1.64 13.05
N GLY A 555 -12.07 2.85 12.52
CA GLY A 555 -12.17 4.05 13.35
C GLY A 555 -13.53 4.18 14.05
N GLN A 556 -14.63 3.73 13.41
CA GLN A 556 -15.95 3.66 14.05
C GLN A 556 -15.92 2.73 15.27
N THR A 557 -15.29 1.58 15.14
CA THR A 557 -15.12 0.67 16.28
C THR A 557 -14.33 1.33 17.41
N LEU A 558 -13.21 2.01 17.07
CA LEU A 558 -12.37 2.71 18.06
C LEU A 558 -13.12 3.83 18.77
N TYR A 559 -13.79 4.73 18.05
CA TYR A 559 -14.47 5.83 18.74
C TYR A 559 -15.67 5.35 19.58
N ASN A 560 -16.33 4.26 19.19
CA ASN A 560 -17.41 3.67 19.99
C ASN A 560 -16.88 3.05 21.30
N GLN A 561 -15.66 2.54 21.31
CA GLN A 561 -15.04 1.94 22.50
C GLN A 561 -14.36 2.97 23.39
N GLU A 562 -13.56 3.84 22.79
CA GLU A 562 -12.70 4.78 23.51
C GLU A 562 -13.37 6.14 23.77
N GLY A 563 -14.56 6.38 23.20
CA GLY A 563 -15.26 7.67 23.30
C GLY A 563 -14.57 8.82 22.56
N GLN A 564 -13.50 8.54 21.81
CA GLN A 564 -12.61 9.53 21.18
C GLN A 564 -13.03 9.87 19.75
N THR A 565 -14.25 10.38 19.58
CA THR A 565 -14.83 10.64 18.26
C THR A 565 -14.02 11.66 17.44
N LEU A 566 -13.70 12.80 18.01
CA LEU A 566 -13.03 13.90 17.30
C LEU A 566 -11.61 13.54 16.81
N PRO A 567 -10.73 12.92 17.63
CA PRO A 567 -9.42 12.45 17.18
C PRO A 567 -9.50 11.48 16.00
N VAL A 568 -10.45 10.53 16.02
CA VAL A 568 -10.64 9.55 14.94
C VAL A 568 -11.06 10.25 13.64
N PHE A 569 -12.00 11.21 13.70
CA PHE A 569 -12.40 11.99 12.52
C PHE A 569 -11.24 12.81 11.95
N LEU A 570 -10.39 13.40 12.80
CA LEU A 570 -9.19 14.11 12.34
C LEU A 570 -8.22 13.17 11.60
N ILE A 571 -8.05 11.94 12.09
CA ILE A 571 -7.23 10.92 11.41
C ILE A 571 -7.84 10.57 10.04
N TRP A 572 -9.16 10.36 9.94
CA TRP A 572 -9.83 10.11 8.67
C TRP A 572 -9.60 11.25 7.67
N MET A 573 -9.86 12.50 8.10
CA MET A 573 -9.67 13.67 7.25
C MET A 573 -8.22 13.79 6.77
N ALA A 574 -7.26 13.64 7.66
CA ALA A 574 -5.84 13.71 7.31
C ALA A 574 -5.44 12.60 6.32
N PHE A 575 -5.89 11.38 6.56
CA PHE A 575 -5.54 10.24 5.72
C PHE A 575 -6.17 10.33 4.32
N TYR A 576 -7.48 10.59 4.21
CA TYR A 576 -8.14 10.76 2.91
C TYR A 576 -7.60 11.96 2.12
N SER A 577 -7.27 13.06 2.81
CA SER A 577 -6.62 14.21 2.19
C SER A 577 -5.24 13.85 1.65
N THR A 578 -4.44 13.12 2.42
CA THR A 578 -3.10 12.67 1.99
C THR A 578 -3.18 11.76 0.77
N VAL A 579 -4.07 10.78 0.76
CA VAL A 579 -4.29 9.89 -0.39
C VAL A 579 -4.74 10.68 -1.61
N SER A 580 -5.69 11.61 -1.44
CA SER A 580 -6.20 12.43 -2.53
C SER A 580 -5.14 13.35 -3.11
N LEU A 581 -4.33 14.00 -2.26
CA LEU A 581 -3.22 14.85 -2.70
C LEU A 581 -2.14 14.04 -3.42
N THR A 582 -1.85 12.83 -2.94
CA THR A 582 -0.89 11.91 -3.58
C THR A 582 -1.34 11.54 -4.99
N ILE A 583 -2.59 11.09 -5.15
CA ILE A 583 -3.18 10.77 -6.47
C ILE A 583 -3.14 11.99 -7.38
N SER A 584 -3.58 13.16 -6.89
CA SER A 584 -3.58 14.41 -7.65
C SER A 584 -2.18 14.83 -8.09
N THR A 585 -1.19 14.68 -7.22
CA THR A 585 0.21 15.01 -7.52
C THR A 585 0.77 14.12 -8.62
N ILE A 586 0.50 12.82 -8.55
CA ILE A 586 0.92 11.85 -9.58
C ILE A 586 0.28 12.21 -10.93
N ILE A 587 -1.03 12.44 -10.96
CA ILE A 587 -1.74 12.79 -12.19
C ILE A 587 -1.24 14.12 -12.77
N ASN A 588 -1.07 15.15 -11.95
CA ASN A 588 -0.56 16.45 -12.37
C ASN A 588 0.89 16.38 -12.89
N TYR A 589 1.72 15.51 -12.30
CA TYR A 589 3.07 15.28 -12.81
C TYR A 589 3.04 14.70 -14.24
N TYR A 590 2.24 13.65 -14.47
CA TYR A 590 2.12 13.06 -15.80
C TYR A 590 1.45 14.01 -16.79
N ASN A 591 0.42 14.74 -16.37
CA ASN A 591 -0.24 15.72 -17.21
C ASN A 591 0.73 16.83 -17.68
N ARG A 592 1.58 17.35 -16.78
CA ARG A 592 2.62 18.32 -17.16
C ARG A 592 3.65 17.75 -18.13
N LYS A 593 4.05 16.49 -17.93
CA LYS A 593 5.03 15.82 -18.79
C LYS A 593 4.50 15.58 -20.22
N MET A 594 3.18 15.42 -20.35
CA MET A 594 2.53 15.14 -21.63
C MET A 594 2.01 16.40 -22.37
N LYS A 595 2.10 17.60 -21.78
CA LYS A 595 1.78 18.84 -22.50
C LYS A 595 2.74 19.01 -23.67
N ILE A 596 2.18 19.18 -24.88
CA ILE A 596 2.96 19.71 -26.02
C ILE A 596 3.07 21.21 -25.81
N VAL A 597 4.26 21.75 -25.97
CA VAL A 597 4.44 23.17 -26.19
C VAL A 597 3.94 23.43 -27.61
N GLU A 598 2.74 23.94 -27.74
CA GLU A 598 2.28 24.51 -28.99
C GLU A 598 3.20 25.72 -29.27
N ARG A 599 4.04 25.60 -30.29
CA ARG A 599 4.83 26.72 -30.84
C ARG A 599 3.98 27.47 -31.83
#